data_6c4db19be449ec11274fd07d25e46d56
#
_entry.id   6c4db19be449ec11274fd07d25e46d56
#
_cell.length_a   1.000
_cell.length_b   1.000
_cell.length_c   1.000
_cell.angle_alpha   90.00
_cell.angle_beta   90.00
_cell.angle_gamma   90.00
#
_symmetry.space_group_name_H-M   'P 1'
#
loop_
_entity.id
_entity.type
_entity.pdbx_description
1 polymer ?
#
loop_
_entity_poly.entity_id
_entity_poly.type
_entity_poly.pdbx_seq_one_letter_code
_entity_poly.pdbx_strand_id
1 'polypeptide(L)'
;GHPVAGVVARLSGPASLRGAGARLTAAIQERPVRIAATALGLVGDCASDCLGFYSLLSGGDTEQRMLARATPLSPSREILRRPEFPILSQGVLFITFCHAADPALPLPPYFPVGRGEDQVWQKLLHGSLPDTVVAHLPLAARHRPDGERRYTRDDYLDPCARFPGNAFLLGLLDIAMPPATVQGADARLAALGRHLADAASEPSRFAG
;
A
#
# COMPACT_ATOMS: atom_id res chain seq x y z
N GLY A 1 -10.74 29.85 -1.72
CA GLY A 1 -9.37 29.36 -1.80
C GLY A 1 -9.36 27.97 -2.41
N HIS A 2 -8.32 27.62 -3.16
CA HIS A 2 -8.22 26.31 -3.82
C HIS A 2 -8.10 25.22 -2.72
N PRO A 3 -8.92 24.15 -2.73
CA PRO A 3 -8.96 23.16 -1.65
C PRO A 3 -7.59 22.49 -1.40
N VAL A 4 -6.75 22.36 -2.42
CA VAL A 4 -5.39 21.82 -2.30
C VAL A 4 -4.48 22.73 -1.46
N ALA A 5 -4.59 24.07 -1.60
CA ALA A 5 -3.76 25.01 -0.82
C ALA A 5 -4.02 24.87 0.70
N GLY A 6 -5.27 24.67 1.10
CA GLY A 6 -5.62 24.45 2.51
C GLY A 6 -5.10 23.12 3.06
N VAL A 7 -4.95 22.10 2.22
CA VAL A 7 -4.37 20.82 2.61
C VAL A 7 -2.85 20.93 2.75
N VAL A 8 -2.18 21.58 1.79
CA VAL A 8 -0.73 21.83 1.85
C VAL A 8 -0.37 22.65 3.11
N ALA A 9 -1.16 23.67 3.45
CA ALA A 9 -0.94 24.45 4.66
C ALA A 9 -1.06 23.60 5.94
N ARG A 10 -1.97 22.62 5.97
CA ARG A 10 -2.10 21.68 7.11
C ARG A 10 -0.96 20.67 7.19
N LEU A 11 -0.39 20.27 6.06
CA LEU A 11 0.81 19.40 6.02
C LEU A 11 2.07 20.13 6.52
N SER A 12 2.09 21.47 6.40
CA SER A 12 3.19 22.31 6.86
C SER A 12 3.10 22.67 8.36
N GLY A 13 2.03 22.30 9.04
CA GLY A 13 1.83 22.52 10.46
C GLY A 13 2.53 21.47 11.35
N PRO A 14 2.50 21.66 12.68
CA PRO A 14 3.06 20.66 13.61
C PRO A 14 2.34 19.31 13.48
N ALA A 15 3.11 18.24 13.26
CA ALA A 15 2.58 16.90 13.16
C ALA A 15 2.40 16.28 14.55
N SER A 16 1.27 15.59 14.78
CA SER A 16 1.09 14.78 15.97
C SER A 16 1.63 13.38 15.72
N LEU A 17 2.51 12.90 16.60
CA LEU A 17 3.01 11.52 16.59
C LEU A 17 2.11 10.54 17.36
N ARG A 18 0.96 11.01 17.84
CA ARG A 18 0.01 10.16 18.57
C ARG A 18 -0.46 9.01 17.68
N GLY A 19 -0.25 7.78 18.14
CA GLY A 19 -0.60 6.57 17.38
C GLY A 19 0.41 6.20 16.29
N ALA A 20 1.50 6.93 16.15
CA ALA A 20 2.57 6.54 15.22
C ALA A 20 3.29 5.28 15.70
N GLY A 21 3.58 4.37 14.77
CA GLY A 21 4.42 3.20 15.07
C GLY A 21 5.85 3.61 15.43
N ALA A 22 6.53 2.81 16.26
CA ALA A 22 7.88 3.10 16.74
C ALA A 22 8.87 3.41 15.61
N ARG A 23 8.79 2.67 14.49
CA ARG A 23 9.66 2.88 13.31
C ARG A 23 9.49 4.26 12.68
N LEU A 24 8.24 4.70 12.48
CA LEU A 24 7.95 6.01 11.92
C LEU A 24 8.36 7.12 12.88
N THR A 25 8.10 6.93 14.17
CA THR A 25 8.49 7.88 15.21
C THR A 25 10.01 8.07 15.25
N ALA A 26 10.77 6.99 15.25
CA ALA A 26 12.23 7.04 15.21
C ALA A 26 12.73 7.74 13.93
N ALA A 27 12.18 7.38 12.76
CA ALA A 27 12.59 7.99 11.50
C ALA A 27 12.39 9.51 11.50
N ILE A 28 11.27 10.00 12.05
CA ILE A 28 10.96 11.44 12.11
C ILE A 28 11.83 12.17 13.15
N GLN A 29 12.18 11.51 14.24
CA GLN A 29 13.00 12.09 15.32
C GLN A 29 14.49 12.13 14.97
N GLU A 30 14.98 11.14 14.24
CA GLU A 30 16.41 11.02 13.94
C GLU A 30 16.87 11.91 12.78
N ARG A 31 15.97 12.21 11.84
CA ARG A 31 16.32 13.01 10.63
C ARG A 31 15.08 13.61 9.96
N PRO A 32 15.27 14.67 9.14
CA PRO A 32 14.18 15.22 8.36
C PRO A 32 13.62 14.16 7.40
N VAL A 33 12.32 13.91 7.45
CA VAL A 33 11.62 13.07 6.48
C VAL A 33 11.05 13.92 5.35
N ARG A 34 11.09 13.38 4.14
CA ARG A 34 10.56 13.99 2.93
C ARG A 34 9.30 13.28 2.46
N ILE A 35 8.30 14.03 2.05
CA ILE A 35 7.11 13.46 1.42
C ILE A 35 7.47 13.07 -0.01
N ALA A 36 7.55 11.77 -0.29
CA ALA A 36 7.87 11.26 -1.62
C ALA A 36 6.63 11.18 -2.52
N ALA A 37 5.47 10.95 -1.92
CA ALA A 37 4.20 10.89 -2.65
C ALA A 37 3.04 11.35 -1.79
N THR A 38 1.98 11.79 -2.46
CA THR A 38 0.69 12.07 -1.84
C THR A 38 -0.37 11.17 -2.45
N ALA A 39 -1.29 10.69 -1.63
CA ALA A 39 -2.39 9.83 -2.07
C ALA A 39 -3.74 10.42 -1.65
N LEU A 40 -4.71 10.34 -2.54
CA LEU A 40 -6.11 10.59 -2.23
C LEU A 40 -6.77 9.31 -1.74
N GLY A 41 -7.83 9.47 -0.98
CA GLY A 41 -8.77 8.40 -0.71
C GLY A 41 -9.63 8.07 -1.92
N LEU A 42 -10.55 7.12 -1.74
CA LEU A 42 -11.45 6.62 -2.75
C LEU A 42 -12.90 6.69 -2.23
N VAL A 43 -13.83 7.11 -3.09
CA VAL A 43 -15.27 7.04 -2.85
C VAL A 43 -15.96 6.41 -4.06
N GLY A 44 -16.91 5.53 -3.81
CA GLY A 44 -17.60 4.75 -4.84
C GLY A 44 -17.07 3.31 -4.91
N ASP A 45 -17.07 2.69 -6.09
CA ASP A 45 -16.59 1.32 -6.24
C ASP A 45 -15.13 1.18 -5.79
N CYS A 46 -14.86 0.17 -4.98
CA CYS A 46 -13.53 -0.04 -4.38
C CYS A 46 -12.43 -0.44 -5.36
N ALA A 47 -12.75 -0.70 -6.63
CA ALA A 47 -11.83 -1.13 -7.69
C ALA A 47 -11.04 -2.42 -7.39
N SER A 48 -11.38 -3.13 -6.31
CA SER A 48 -10.65 -4.32 -5.85
C SER A 48 -11.56 -5.52 -5.69
N ASP A 49 -11.10 -6.66 -6.18
CA ASP A 49 -11.77 -7.95 -5.97
C ASP A 49 -11.43 -8.56 -4.59
N CYS A 50 -10.40 -8.02 -3.93
CA CYS A 50 -9.84 -8.57 -2.70
C CYS A 50 -10.40 -7.95 -1.40
N LEU A 51 -11.14 -6.83 -1.44
CA LEU A 51 -11.62 -6.18 -0.21
C LEU A 51 -12.63 -7.04 0.56
N GLY A 52 -13.39 -7.88 -0.14
CA GLY A 52 -14.25 -8.86 0.51
C GLY A 52 -13.48 -9.84 1.38
N PHE A 53 -12.32 -10.30 0.89
CA PHE A 53 -11.42 -11.19 1.63
C PHE A 53 -10.88 -10.57 2.92
N TYR A 54 -10.53 -9.28 2.90
CA TYR A 54 -10.06 -8.59 4.12
C TYR A 54 -11.12 -8.53 5.22
N SER A 55 -12.40 -8.58 4.87
CA SER A 55 -13.47 -8.68 5.88
C SER A 55 -13.47 -10.04 6.58
N LEU A 56 -13.02 -11.11 5.92
CA LEU A 56 -12.84 -12.43 6.52
C LEU A 56 -11.68 -12.44 7.52
N LEU A 57 -10.62 -11.68 7.24
CA LEU A 57 -9.44 -11.60 8.10
C LEU A 57 -9.66 -10.74 9.35
N SER A 58 -10.76 -10.00 9.44
CA SER A 58 -11.06 -9.17 10.62
C SER A 58 -11.41 -9.98 11.86
N GLY A 59 -11.64 -11.28 11.71
CA GLY A 59 -11.93 -12.22 12.80
C GLY A 59 -13.31 -12.05 13.46
N GLY A 60 -13.59 -12.93 14.39
CA GLY A 60 -14.79 -12.88 15.23
C GLY A 60 -16.08 -13.38 14.56
N ASP A 61 -17.23 -12.97 15.11
CA ASP A 61 -18.56 -13.39 14.67
C ASP A 61 -18.84 -13.11 13.18
N THR A 62 -18.20 -12.10 12.61
CA THR A 62 -18.37 -11.73 11.21
C THR A 62 -17.82 -12.79 10.28
N GLU A 63 -16.59 -13.28 10.54
CA GLU A 63 -15.97 -14.36 9.78
C GLU A 63 -16.79 -15.64 9.84
N GLN A 64 -17.20 -16.05 11.04
CA GLN A 64 -18.02 -17.24 11.24
C GLN A 64 -19.36 -17.15 10.50
N ARG A 65 -20.02 -15.99 10.52
CA ARG A 65 -21.27 -15.78 9.78
C ARG A 65 -21.09 -15.83 8.27
N MET A 66 -19.99 -15.28 7.76
CA MET A 66 -19.70 -15.32 6.32
C MET A 66 -19.42 -16.75 5.87
N LEU A 67 -18.59 -17.49 6.60
CA LEU A 67 -18.27 -18.88 6.30
C LEU A 67 -19.52 -19.78 6.40
N ALA A 68 -20.33 -19.62 7.45
CA ALA A 68 -21.54 -20.43 7.66
C ALA A 68 -22.61 -20.21 6.58
N ARG A 69 -22.75 -19.00 6.06
CA ARG A 69 -23.78 -18.66 5.06
C ARG A 69 -23.31 -18.86 3.63
N ALA A 70 -22.01 -18.97 3.40
CA ALA A 70 -21.39 -18.96 2.06
C ALA A 70 -21.90 -17.81 1.16
N THR A 71 -22.34 -16.71 1.76
CA THR A 71 -22.89 -15.54 1.09
C THR A 71 -22.19 -14.30 1.62
N PRO A 72 -21.86 -13.33 0.76
CA PRO A 72 -21.31 -12.05 1.16
C PRO A 72 -22.23 -11.35 2.17
N LEU A 73 -21.68 -10.84 3.27
CA LEU A 73 -22.42 -10.01 4.22
C LEU A 73 -22.90 -8.70 3.56
N SER A 74 -22.13 -8.21 2.61
CA SER A 74 -22.49 -7.09 1.77
C SER A 74 -22.00 -7.32 0.35
N PRO A 75 -22.88 -7.44 -0.64
CA PRO A 75 -22.47 -7.53 -2.04
C PRO A 75 -21.98 -6.18 -2.58
N SER A 76 -22.15 -5.10 -1.82
CA SER A 76 -21.77 -3.76 -2.25
C SER A 76 -20.26 -3.60 -2.32
N ARG A 77 -19.81 -2.99 -3.40
CA ARG A 77 -18.42 -2.58 -3.62
C ARG A 77 -18.20 -1.10 -3.31
N GLU A 78 -19.26 -0.40 -2.87
CA GLU A 78 -19.21 1.01 -2.51
C GLU A 78 -18.47 1.21 -1.20
N ILE A 79 -17.46 2.06 -1.24
CA ILE A 79 -16.66 2.43 -0.07
C ILE A 79 -16.47 3.94 0.02
N LEU A 80 -16.18 4.41 1.21
CA LEU A 80 -15.56 5.70 1.46
C LEU A 80 -14.29 5.45 2.27
N ARG A 81 -13.16 5.63 1.64
CA ARG A 81 -11.85 5.46 2.26
C ARG A 81 -11.04 6.74 2.11
N ARG A 82 -10.99 7.53 3.15
CA ARG A 82 -10.13 8.71 3.26
C ARG A 82 -9.81 8.97 4.73
N PRO A 83 -8.67 9.55 5.05
CA PRO A 83 -8.44 10.04 6.41
C PRO A 83 -9.28 11.30 6.67
N GLU A 84 -9.58 11.56 7.92
CA GLU A 84 -10.26 12.80 8.35
C GLU A 84 -9.34 14.01 8.26
N PHE A 85 -8.06 13.81 8.54
CA PHE A 85 -6.98 14.80 8.44
C PHE A 85 -5.77 14.19 7.71
N PRO A 86 -4.80 14.99 7.26
CA PRO A 86 -3.60 14.47 6.60
C PRO A 86 -2.85 13.48 7.52
N ILE A 87 -2.50 12.32 6.98
CA ILE A 87 -1.75 11.27 7.68
C ILE A 87 -0.45 11.00 6.93
N LEU A 88 0.66 10.88 7.66
CA LEU A 88 1.94 10.42 7.13
C LEU A 88 2.11 8.93 7.40
N SER A 89 2.60 8.17 6.44
CA SER A 89 2.75 6.72 6.53
C SER A 89 4.01 6.23 5.82
N GLN A 90 4.63 5.19 6.39
CA GLN A 90 5.58 4.30 5.72
C GLN A 90 4.99 2.90 5.48
N GLY A 91 3.70 2.73 5.72
CA GLY A 91 3.00 1.47 5.47
C GLY A 91 2.78 1.19 3.99
N VAL A 92 2.60 -0.09 3.64
CA VAL A 92 2.38 -0.56 2.26
C VAL A 92 0.92 -0.45 1.79
N LEU A 93 0.05 0.19 2.57
CA LEU A 93 -1.35 0.35 2.21
C LEU A 93 -1.55 1.64 1.39
N PHE A 94 -1.02 1.62 0.19
CA PHE A 94 -1.08 2.71 -0.76
C PHE A 94 -1.84 2.25 -2.00
N ILE A 95 -2.89 2.95 -2.36
CA ILE A 95 -3.63 2.70 -3.59
C ILE A 95 -3.24 3.80 -4.58
N THR A 96 -2.61 3.42 -5.67
CA THR A 96 -2.11 4.34 -6.69
C THR A 96 -3.19 4.90 -7.60
N PHE A 97 -4.45 4.62 -7.33
CA PHE A 97 -5.61 5.08 -8.10
C PHE A 97 -5.58 6.60 -8.35
N CYS A 98 -5.23 7.38 -7.33
CA CYS A 98 -5.07 8.83 -7.47
C CYS A 98 -3.97 9.32 -6.52
N HIS A 99 -2.78 9.51 -7.08
CA HIS A 99 -1.62 9.94 -6.31
C HIS A 99 -0.76 10.92 -7.13
N ALA A 100 0.12 11.61 -6.45
CA ALA A 100 1.20 12.38 -7.06
C ALA A 100 2.51 12.01 -6.37
N ALA A 101 3.59 11.92 -7.13
CA ALA A 101 4.93 11.66 -6.61
C ALA A 101 5.84 12.86 -6.86
N ASP A 102 6.85 13.03 -6.01
CA ASP A 102 7.85 14.08 -6.15
C ASP A 102 8.84 13.73 -7.28
N PRO A 103 8.79 14.41 -8.42
CA PRO A 103 9.64 14.09 -9.58
C PRO A 103 11.12 14.42 -9.35
N ALA A 104 11.48 15.13 -8.28
CA ALA A 104 12.85 15.42 -7.92
C ALA A 104 13.53 14.25 -7.15
N LEU A 105 12.78 13.19 -6.84
CA LEU A 105 13.30 11.98 -6.23
C LEU A 105 13.59 10.91 -7.29
N PRO A 106 14.61 10.07 -7.11
CA PRO A 106 14.84 8.88 -7.93
C PRO A 106 13.79 7.80 -7.58
N LEU A 107 12.61 7.93 -8.16
CA LEU A 107 11.48 7.05 -7.87
C LEU A 107 11.72 5.65 -8.45
N PRO A 108 11.36 4.58 -7.72
CA PRO A 108 11.44 3.23 -8.26
C PRO A 108 10.41 3.04 -9.39
N PRO A 109 10.68 2.12 -10.34
CA PRO A 109 9.72 1.78 -11.37
C PRO A 109 8.51 1.05 -10.75
N TYR A 110 7.36 1.17 -11.41
CA TYR A 110 6.21 0.32 -11.11
C TYR A 110 6.47 -1.11 -11.59
N PHE A 111 6.00 -2.08 -10.80
CA PHE A 111 6.08 -3.47 -11.18
C PHE A 111 5.05 -3.75 -12.30
N PRO A 112 5.47 -4.30 -13.45
CA PRO A 112 4.63 -4.31 -14.65
C PRO A 112 3.59 -5.43 -14.69
N VAL A 113 3.56 -6.33 -13.71
CA VAL A 113 2.72 -7.54 -13.71
C VAL A 113 2.04 -7.79 -12.39
N GLY A 114 0.84 -8.30 -12.46
CA GLY A 114 0.06 -8.74 -11.31
C GLY A 114 -0.69 -7.62 -10.60
N ARG A 115 -1.56 -8.02 -9.69
CA ARG A 115 -2.30 -7.12 -8.80
C ARG A 115 -1.45 -6.80 -7.56
N GLY A 116 -1.59 -5.58 -7.01
CA GLY A 116 -0.83 -5.12 -5.85
C GLY A 116 0.50 -4.48 -6.22
N GLU A 117 0.65 -4.06 -7.47
CA GLU A 117 1.78 -3.30 -8.00
C GLU A 117 2.05 -2.02 -7.20
N ASP A 118 1.00 -1.42 -6.66
CA ASP A 118 1.06 -0.27 -5.78
C ASP A 118 1.76 -0.57 -4.45
N GLN A 119 1.48 -1.71 -3.84
CA GLN A 119 2.15 -2.17 -2.62
C GLN A 119 3.63 -2.48 -2.88
N VAL A 120 3.93 -3.14 -4.00
CA VAL A 120 5.31 -3.41 -4.43
C VAL A 120 6.06 -2.11 -4.67
N TRP A 121 5.47 -1.17 -5.40
CA TRP A 121 6.06 0.13 -5.64
C TRP A 121 6.38 0.87 -4.34
N GLN A 122 5.43 0.90 -3.40
CA GLN A 122 5.64 1.55 -2.11
C GLN A 122 6.75 0.86 -1.30
N LYS A 123 6.84 -0.46 -1.37
CA LYS A 123 7.91 -1.22 -0.72
C LYS A 123 9.27 -0.87 -1.30
N LEU A 124 9.37 -0.80 -2.63
CA LEU A 124 10.58 -0.35 -3.33
C LEU A 124 10.93 1.09 -3.00
N LEU A 125 9.93 1.99 -2.92
CA LEU A 125 10.12 3.38 -2.52
C LEU A 125 10.78 3.48 -1.14
N HIS A 126 10.23 2.83 -0.14
CA HIS A 126 10.79 2.87 1.21
C HIS A 126 12.10 2.08 1.33
N GLY A 127 12.29 1.06 0.50
CA GLY A 127 13.55 0.33 0.40
C GLY A 127 14.69 1.17 -0.17
N SER A 128 14.40 1.97 -1.18
CA SER A 128 15.38 2.84 -1.85
C SER A 128 15.54 4.19 -1.16
N LEU A 129 14.47 4.74 -0.62
CA LEU A 129 14.40 6.07 0.00
C LEU A 129 13.86 5.96 1.44
N PRO A 130 14.65 5.45 2.40
CA PRO A 130 14.16 5.13 3.76
C PRO A 130 13.72 6.36 4.55
N ASP A 131 14.16 7.56 4.16
CA ASP A 131 13.83 8.84 4.81
C ASP A 131 12.59 9.51 4.21
N THR A 132 11.79 8.74 3.47
CA THR A 132 10.58 9.26 2.85
C THR A 132 9.32 8.68 3.49
N VAL A 133 8.24 9.44 3.35
CA VAL A 133 6.89 9.07 3.74
C VAL A 133 5.90 9.35 2.62
N VAL A 134 4.76 8.69 2.68
CA VAL A 134 3.59 9.02 1.85
C VAL A 134 2.62 9.84 2.71
N ALA A 135 2.10 10.94 2.15
CA ALA A 135 1.06 11.73 2.78
C ALA A 135 -0.31 11.35 2.20
N HIS A 136 -1.19 10.83 3.05
CA HIS A 136 -2.59 10.57 2.71
C HIS A 136 -3.41 11.82 2.97
N LEU A 137 -4.08 12.32 1.95
CA LEU A 137 -4.83 13.57 2.02
C LEU A 137 -6.29 13.32 2.40
N PRO A 138 -6.96 14.24 3.14
CA PRO A 138 -8.35 14.13 3.53
C PRO A 138 -9.31 14.45 2.36
N LEU A 139 -8.98 13.99 1.19
CA LEU A 139 -9.71 14.12 -0.06
C LEU A 139 -9.95 12.74 -0.62
N ALA A 140 -11.02 12.55 -1.39
CA ALA A 140 -11.29 11.30 -2.07
C ALA A 140 -11.60 11.55 -3.54
N ALA A 141 -11.03 10.74 -4.41
CA ALA A 141 -11.40 10.68 -5.80
C ALA A 141 -12.59 9.73 -5.98
N ARG A 142 -13.54 10.10 -6.82
CA ARG A 142 -14.71 9.27 -7.11
C ARG A 142 -14.36 8.25 -8.19
N HIS A 143 -14.51 6.98 -7.87
CA HIS A 143 -14.41 5.88 -8.81
C HIS A 143 -15.81 5.33 -9.11
N ARG A 144 -16.22 5.48 -10.36
CA ARG A 144 -17.51 4.99 -10.87
C ARG A 144 -17.28 4.22 -12.15
N PRO A 145 -17.36 2.89 -12.11
CA PRO A 145 -17.30 2.07 -13.32
C PRO A 145 -18.57 2.29 -14.19
N ASP A 146 -18.51 1.92 -15.46
CA ASP A 146 -19.61 2.05 -16.40
C ASP A 146 -20.84 1.19 -16.05
N GLY A 147 -20.66 0.13 -15.26
CA GLY A 147 -21.72 -0.74 -14.76
C GLY A 147 -21.65 -0.95 -13.25
N GLU A 148 -22.79 -1.28 -12.65
CA GLU A 148 -22.84 -1.68 -11.25
C GLU A 148 -22.09 -3.01 -11.07
N ARG A 149 -21.13 -3.03 -10.16
CA ARG A 149 -20.39 -4.24 -9.78
C ARG A 149 -20.76 -4.63 -8.36
N ARG A 150 -20.90 -5.94 -8.13
CA ARG A 150 -21.19 -6.50 -6.80
C ARG A 150 -20.24 -7.65 -6.53
N TYR A 151 -19.92 -7.87 -5.30
CA TYR A 151 -19.23 -9.06 -4.89
C TYR A 151 -20.11 -10.29 -5.04
N THR A 152 -19.57 -11.32 -5.65
CA THR A 152 -20.14 -12.66 -5.72
C THR A 152 -19.51 -13.55 -4.65
N ARG A 153 -20.04 -14.76 -4.46
CA ARG A 153 -19.44 -15.76 -3.60
C ARG A 153 -17.98 -16.08 -3.99
N ASP A 154 -17.73 -16.18 -5.29
CA ASP A 154 -16.42 -16.53 -5.81
C ASP A 154 -15.39 -15.43 -5.57
N ASP A 155 -15.78 -14.16 -5.58
CA ASP A 155 -14.91 -13.03 -5.20
C ASP A 155 -14.38 -13.13 -3.77
N TYR A 156 -15.07 -13.85 -2.88
CA TYR A 156 -14.62 -14.10 -1.50
C TYR A 156 -13.77 -15.37 -1.39
N LEU A 157 -14.08 -16.41 -2.16
CA LEU A 157 -13.42 -17.70 -2.04
C LEU A 157 -12.16 -17.83 -2.91
N ASP A 158 -12.17 -17.24 -4.10
CA ASP A 158 -11.06 -17.26 -5.04
C ASP A 158 -9.73 -16.75 -4.46
N PRO A 159 -9.71 -15.61 -3.72
CA PRO A 159 -8.48 -15.14 -3.10
C PRO A 159 -7.89 -16.10 -2.06
N CYS A 160 -8.74 -16.93 -1.42
CA CYS A 160 -8.27 -17.96 -0.49
C CYS A 160 -7.61 -19.15 -1.21
N ALA A 161 -8.04 -19.42 -2.46
CA ALA A 161 -7.55 -20.54 -3.25
C ALA A 161 -6.34 -20.16 -4.13
N ARG A 162 -6.09 -18.89 -4.35
CA ARG A 162 -5.00 -18.40 -5.21
C ARG A 162 -3.80 -18.00 -4.39
N PHE A 163 -2.61 -18.45 -4.80
CA PHE A 163 -1.36 -17.95 -4.26
C PHE A 163 -1.14 -16.49 -4.71
N PRO A 164 -1.11 -15.52 -3.79
CA PRO A 164 -0.93 -14.13 -4.16
C PRO A 164 0.55 -13.85 -4.47
N GLY A 165 0.96 -13.99 -5.74
CA GLY A 165 2.36 -13.81 -6.17
C GLY A 165 2.99 -12.49 -5.68
N ASN A 166 2.20 -11.40 -5.64
CA ASN A 166 2.69 -10.13 -5.11
C ASN A 166 2.89 -10.15 -3.59
N ALA A 167 2.11 -10.92 -2.82
CA ALA A 167 2.36 -11.08 -1.39
C ALA A 167 3.68 -11.84 -1.14
N PHE A 168 3.98 -12.83 -1.96
CA PHE A 168 5.28 -13.52 -1.94
C PHE A 168 6.42 -12.55 -2.28
N LEU A 169 6.27 -11.77 -3.35
CA LEU A 169 7.26 -10.75 -3.73
C LEU A 169 7.46 -9.71 -2.62
N LEU A 170 6.40 -9.26 -1.97
CA LEU A 170 6.50 -8.35 -0.81
C LEU A 170 7.29 -8.98 0.32
N GLY A 171 7.07 -10.26 0.62
CA GLY A 171 7.84 -11.02 1.61
C GLY A 171 9.32 -11.13 1.23
N LEU A 172 9.64 -11.41 -0.04
CA LEU A 172 11.02 -11.41 -0.52
C LEU A 172 11.67 -10.04 -0.39
N LEU A 173 10.95 -8.97 -0.72
CA LEU A 173 11.45 -7.60 -0.58
C LEU A 173 11.68 -7.23 0.90
N ASP A 174 10.89 -7.75 1.84
CA ASP A 174 11.13 -7.54 3.28
C ASP A 174 12.45 -8.15 3.74
N ILE A 175 12.75 -9.37 3.27
CA ILE A 175 14.01 -10.05 3.56
C ILE A 175 15.19 -9.34 2.87
N ALA A 176 14.97 -8.84 1.67
CA ALA A 176 15.98 -8.19 0.83
C ALA A 176 16.30 -6.75 1.22
N MET A 177 15.60 -6.17 2.21
CA MET A 177 15.80 -4.76 2.56
C MET A 177 17.27 -4.43 2.80
N PRO A 178 17.85 -3.49 2.03
CA PRO A 178 19.26 -3.15 2.20
C PRO A 178 19.50 -2.55 3.59
N PRO A 179 20.60 -2.91 4.26
CA PRO A 179 20.95 -2.32 5.55
C PRO A 179 21.20 -0.82 5.42
N ALA A 180 21.16 -0.10 6.54
CA ALA A 180 21.39 1.34 6.59
C ALA A 180 22.78 1.78 6.07
N THR A 181 23.73 0.85 6.04
CA THR A 181 25.09 1.08 5.49
C THR A 181 25.10 1.28 3.98
N VAL A 182 24.10 0.76 3.24
CA VAL A 182 23.97 0.98 1.80
C VAL A 182 23.36 2.35 1.59
N GLN A 183 24.17 3.29 1.10
CA GLN A 183 23.76 4.68 0.88
C GLN A 183 23.39 4.94 -0.57
N GLY A 184 22.42 5.85 -0.79
CA GLY A 184 21.95 6.25 -2.10
C GLY A 184 20.87 5.33 -2.69
N ALA A 185 19.87 5.95 -3.32
CA ALA A 185 18.70 5.24 -3.84
C ALA A 185 19.05 4.21 -4.90
N ASP A 186 19.94 4.54 -5.85
CA ASP A 186 20.35 3.65 -6.92
C ASP A 186 21.09 2.41 -6.39
N ALA A 187 21.99 2.59 -5.42
CA ALA A 187 22.71 1.49 -4.80
C ALA A 187 21.75 0.57 -4.02
N ARG A 188 20.75 1.13 -3.36
CA ARG A 188 19.73 0.38 -2.64
C ARG A 188 18.79 -0.38 -3.58
N LEU A 189 18.33 0.25 -4.66
CA LEU A 189 17.55 -0.42 -5.72
C LEU A 189 18.34 -1.54 -6.39
N ALA A 190 19.61 -1.30 -6.69
CA ALA A 190 20.49 -2.33 -7.26
C ALA A 190 20.69 -3.51 -6.30
N ALA A 191 20.80 -3.26 -4.99
CA ALA A 191 20.90 -4.33 -4.00
C ALA A 191 19.60 -5.16 -3.92
N LEU A 192 18.43 -4.52 -3.92
CA LEU A 192 17.12 -5.20 -3.99
C LEU A 192 17.01 -6.05 -5.27
N GLY A 193 17.39 -5.47 -6.43
CA GLY A 193 17.33 -6.17 -7.71
C GLY A 193 18.24 -7.39 -7.76
N ARG A 194 19.47 -7.30 -7.25
CA ARG A 194 20.37 -8.46 -7.14
C ARG A 194 19.77 -9.57 -6.29
N HIS A 195 19.23 -9.23 -5.12
CA HIS A 195 18.62 -10.23 -4.25
C HIS A 195 17.46 -10.97 -4.94
N LEU A 196 16.61 -10.24 -5.67
CA LEU A 196 15.51 -10.86 -6.42
C LEU A 196 16.03 -11.73 -7.57
N ALA A 197 17.08 -11.30 -8.26
CA ALA A 197 17.72 -12.09 -9.32
C ALA A 197 18.34 -13.38 -8.76
N ASP A 198 19.04 -13.30 -7.63
CA ASP A 198 19.62 -14.46 -6.95
C ASP A 198 18.50 -15.43 -6.49
N ALA A 199 17.42 -14.92 -5.92
CA ALA A 199 16.27 -15.74 -5.54
C ALA A 199 15.62 -16.44 -6.75
N ALA A 200 15.53 -15.77 -7.90
CA ALA A 200 14.98 -16.34 -9.13
C ALA A 200 15.90 -17.38 -9.78
N SER A 201 17.22 -17.27 -9.59
CA SER A 201 18.20 -18.22 -10.14
C SER A 201 18.22 -19.56 -9.39
N GLU A 202 17.73 -19.63 -8.17
CA GLU A 202 17.71 -20.84 -7.34
C GLU A 202 16.30 -21.18 -6.86
N PRO A 203 15.36 -21.49 -7.76
CA PRO A 203 13.97 -21.77 -7.40
C PRO A 203 13.81 -22.97 -6.45
N SER A 204 14.78 -23.87 -6.41
CA SER A 204 14.82 -25.02 -5.49
C SER A 204 14.86 -24.62 -4.01
N ARG A 205 15.32 -23.44 -3.67
CA ARG A 205 15.28 -22.90 -2.28
C ARG A 205 13.85 -22.70 -1.76
N PHE A 206 12.88 -22.62 -2.66
CA PHE A 206 11.47 -22.36 -2.35
C PHE A 206 10.58 -23.59 -2.59
N ALA A 207 11.16 -24.73 -2.98
CA ALA A 207 10.45 -25.98 -3.33
C ALA A 207 10.38 -26.98 -2.16
N GLY A 208 10.53 -26.51 -0.90
CA GLY A 208 10.48 -27.31 0.30
C GLY A 208 9.09 -27.37 0.93
#